data_cd16097beddb7957bcd55bbb1d85abdd
#
_entry.id   cd16097beddb7957bcd55bbb1d85abdd
#
_cell.length_a   1.000
_cell.length_b   1.000
_cell.length_c   1.000
_cell.angle_alpha   90.00
_cell.angle_beta   90.00
_cell.angle_gamma   90.00
#
_symmetry.space_group_name_H-M   'P 1'
#
loop_
_entity.id
_entity.type
_entity.pdbx_description
1 polymer ?
#
loop_
_entity_poly.entity_id
_entity_poly.type
_entity_poly.pdbx_seq_one_letter_code
_entity_poly.pdbx_strand_id
1 'polypeptide(L)'
;MKHGIFLPPFSELADPRRVATLAADAEQAGWDGFYLWDHMLAVPGMAVAEAWTTLAAIAMATSRVRLGALVTPLARRRPWVLARQIATLDQLSSGRLVVGIGLGDDGWREFSAFGEETAPRVRGELLDESLEILQELLAGNALLHAGRHYAIDSPPLLPAPVQDPVPIWAAVRWPNRKPLARAAGLQGCFPIFADSGDRPAPPLAGEVVELRAELTGLGAARSLDIAVRCALHRMPEDERAAAAATLAGAGVTWLLEAFAPGQDAAAVEAYVRGGPPAG
;
A
#
# COMPACT_ATOMS: atom_id res chain seq x y z
N MET A 1 -17.35 6.09 -1.11
CA MET A 1 -15.93 5.90 -0.70
C MET A 1 -15.79 4.45 -0.27
N LYS A 2 -14.63 3.83 -0.49
CA LYS A 2 -14.32 2.46 -0.03
C LYS A 2 -13.57 2.51 1.29
N HIS A 3 -13.74 1.47 2.11
CA HIS A 3 -13.12 1.35 3.42
C HIS A 3 -12.19 0.15 3.46
N GLY A 4 -10.95 0.36 3.91
CA GLY A 4 -9.96 -0.71 4.03
C GLY A 4 -9.27 -0.72 5.39
N ILE A 5 -8.73 -1.88 5.73
CA ILE A 5 -7.84 -2.08 6.87
C ILE A 5 -6.40 -1.82 6.42
N PHE A 6 -5.61 -1.12 7.23
CA PHE A 6 -4.18 -0.90 7.02
C PHE A 6 -3.41 -1.33 8.26
N LEU A 7 -2.82 -2.52 8.21
CA LEU A 7 -2.34 -3.26 9.36
C LEU A 7 -0.81 -3.49 9.30
N PRO A 8 -0.05 -3.14 10.36
CA PRO A 8 1.30 -3.67 10.54
C PRO A 8 1.23 -5.14 10.99
N PRO A 9 1.80 -6.10 10.22
CA PRO A 9 1.83 -7.51 10.61
C PRO A 9 2.94 -7.76 11.64
N PHE A 10 2.80 -7.18 12.84
CA PHE A 10 3.84 -7.13 13.86
C PHE A 10 3.35 -7.74 15.19
N SER A 11 4.30 -8.13 16.03
CA SER A 11 4.05 -8.70 17.37
C SER A 11 3.10 -9.89 17.31
N GLU A 12 1.95 -9.85 17.98
CA GLU A 12 0.95 -10.92 17.95
C GLU A 12 0.29 -11.06 16.57
N LEU A 13 0.28 -10.01 15.75
CA LEU A 13 -0.19 -10.02 14.36
C LEU A 13 0.92 -10.40 13.36
N ALA A 14 2.08 -10.88 13.83
CA ALA A 14 3.11 -11.47 12.98
C ALA A 14 2.84 -12.95 12.62
N ASP A 15 1.73 -13.53 13.07
CA ASP A 15 1.27 -14.84 12.60
C ASP A 15 0.43 -14.69 11.32
N PRO A 16 0.90 -15.17 10.15
CA PRO A 16 0.18 -15.05 8.89
C PRO A 16 -1.19 -15.73 8.90
N ARG A 17 -1.38 -16.81 9.70
CA ARG A 17 -2.67 -17.49 9.82
C ARG A 17 -3.70 -16.63 10.55
N ARG A 18 -3.26 -15.95 11.63
CA ARG A 18 -4.09 -15.02 12.38
C ARG A 18 -4.51 -13.84 11.51
N VAL A 19 -3.58 -13.28 10.75
CA VAL A 19 -3.85 -12.17 9.82
C VAL A 19 -4.79 -12.60 8.69
N ALA A 20 -4.62 -13.80 8.13
CA ALA A 20 -5.53 -14.32 7.10
C ALA A 20 -6.95 -14.53 7.64
N THR A 21 -7.10 -15.03 8.87
CA THR A 21 -8.41 -15.14 9.55
C THR A 21 -9.02 -13.76 9.76
N LEU A 22 -8.24 -12.79 10.22
CA LEU A 22 -8.71 -11.43 10.43
C LEU A 22 -9.15 -10.76 9.11
N ALA A 23 -8.48 -11.04 8.00
CA ALA A 23 -8.89 -10.55 6.68
C ALA A 23 -10.21 -11.17 6.21
N ALA A 24 -10.46 -12.44 6.52
CA ALA A 24 -11.76 -13.07 6.27
C ALA A 24 -12.87 -12.47 7.15
N ASP A 25 -12.59 -12.19 8.42
CA ASP A 25 -13.50 -11.50 9.33
C ASP A 25 -13.81 -10.08 8.81
N ALA A 26 -12.78 -9.35 8.33
CA ALA A 26 -12.95 -8.04 7.72
C ALA A 26 -13.87 -8.10 6.49
N GLU A 27 -13.67 -9.09 5.62
CA GLU A 27 -14.53 -9.29 4.45
C GLU A 27 -15.97 -9.57 4.83
N GLN A 28 -16.22 -10.38 5.87
CA GLN A 28 -17.56 -10.67 6.38
C GLN A 28 -18.21 -9.44 7.02
N ALA A 29 -17.42 -8.61 7.69
CA ALA A 29 -17.86 -7.36 8.32
C ALA A 29 -18.10 -6.21 7.33
N GLY A 30 -17.81 -6.41 6.03
CA GLY A 30 -18.13 -5.43 4.98
C GLY A 30 -17.00 -4.45 4.63
N TRP A 31 -15.75 -4.72 5.03
CA TRP A 31 -14.60 -3.96 4.54
C TRP A 31 -14.34 -4.26 3.06
N ASP A 32 -13.88 -3.23 2.32
CA ASP A 32 -13.59 -3.33 0.89
C ASP A 32 -12.15 -3.75 0.59
N GLY A 33 -11.24 -3.59 1.55
CA GLY A 33 -9.82 -3.89 1.35
C GLY A 33 -9.07 -4.23 2.62
N PHE A 34 -7.96 -4.96 2.46
CA PHE A 34 -7.06 -5.35 3.55
C PHE A 34 -5.61 -5.18 3.10
N TYR A 35 -4.91 -4.23 3.69
CA TYR A 35 -3.58 -3.82 3.27
C TYR A 35 -2.57 -3.99 4.41
N LEU A 36 -1.36 -4.45 4.07
CA LEU A 36 -0.28 -4.66 5.02
C LEU A 36 0.85 -3.65 4.87
N TRP A 37 1.54 -3.38 5.97
CA TRP A 37 2.84 -2.73 5.92
C TRP A 37 3.89 -3.72 5.42
N ASP A 38 4.81 -3.27 4.55
CA ASP A 38 5.93 -4.09 4.07
C ASP A 38 7.23 -3.62 4.74
N HIS A 39 7.56 -4.26 5.85
CA HIS A 39 8.76 -3.99 6.62
C HIS A 39 9.58 -5.27 6.80
N MET A 40 10.91 -5.11 6.88
CA MET A 40 11.87 -6.18 7.20
C MET A 40 12.19 -6.20 8.68
N LEU A 41 12.19 -5.02 9.30
CA LEU A 41 12.51 -4.80 10.72
C LEU A 41 11.47 -3.85 11.32
N ALA A 42 11.36 -3.91 12.63
CA ALA A 42 10.63 -2.95 13.46
C ALA A 42 11.52 -2.55 14.62
N VAL A 43 10.93 -2.03 15.69
CA VAL A 43 11.68 -1.76 16.93
C VAL A 43 12.29 -3.04 17.48
N PRO A 44 13.45 -2.98 18.13
CA PRO A 44 14.15 -4.17 18.64
C PRO A 44 13.23 -5.07 19.47
N GLY A 45 13.24 -6.37 19.16
CA GLY A 45 12.44 -7.39 19.84
C GLY A 45 11.00 -7.55 19.35
N MET A 46 10.55 -6.75 18.40
CA MET A 46 9.21 -6.87 17.79
C MET A 46 9.26 -7.85 16.62
N ALA A 47 8.43 -8.89 16.66
CA ALA A 47 8.27 -9.82 15.54
C ALA A 47 7.62 -9.12 14.33
N VAL A 48 8.07 -9.47 13.12
CA VAL A 48 7.57 -8.94 11.84
C VAL A 48 7.29 -10.12 10.92
N ALA A 49 6.08 -10.19 10.33
CA ALA A 49 5.79 -11.13 9.26
C ALA A 49 6.12 -10.53 7.89
N GLU A 50 6.61 -11.37 6.99
CA GLU A 50 6.86 -10.95 5.61
C GLU A 50 5.53 -10.69 4.89
N ALA A 51 5.36 -9.49 4.34
CA ALA A 51 4.09 -8.99 3.86
C ALA A 51 3.57 -9.77 2.65
N TRP A 52 4.40 -10.05 1.64
CA TRP A 52 3.97 -10.68 0.40
C TRP A 52 3.52 -12.13 0.59
N THR A 53 4.23 -12.88 1.45
CA THR A 53 3.83 -14.24 1.85
C THR A 53 2.53 -14.21 2.65
N THR A 54 2.37 -13.24 3.56
CA THR A 54 1.14 -13.06 4.33
C THR A 54 -0.04 -12.69 3.42
N LEU A 55 0.17 -11.84 2.40
CA LEU A 55 -0.84 -11.51 1.40
C LEU A 55 -1.31 -12.73 0.60
N ALA A 56 -0.45 -13.71 0.34
CA ALA A 56 -0.86 -14.96 -0.28
C ALA A 56 -1.84 -15.75 0.61
N ALA A 57 -1.61 -15.79 1.91
CA ALA A 57 -2.55 -16.40 2.86
C ALA A 57 -3.89 -15.64 2.91
N ILE A 58 -3.86 -14.29 2.90
CA ILE A 58 -5.07 -13.46 2.81
C ILE A 58 -5.83 -13.73 1.51
N ALA A 59 -5.13 -13.81 0.37
CA ALA A 59 -5.74 -14.07 -0.93
C ALA A 59 -6.54 -15.38 -0.94
N MET A 60 -6.02 -16.42 -0.28
CA MET A 60 -6.66 -17.73 -0.16
C MET A 60 -7.82 -17.75 0.85
N ALA A 61 -7.80 -16.87 1.85
CA ALA A 61 -8.83 -16.81 2.90
C ALA A 61 -10.01 -15.90 2.54
N THR A 62 -9.90 -15.11 1.47
CA THR A 62 -10.87 -14.09 1.07
C THR A 62 -11.27 -14.23 -0.40
N SER A 63 -12.37 -13.61 -0.80
CA SER A 63 -12.91 -13.69 -2.16
C SER A 63 -13.28 -12.33 -2.81
N ARG A 64 -13.43 -11.26 -2.01
CA ARG A 64 -13.92 -9.96 -2.47
C ARG A 64 -13.00 -8.79 -2.12
N VAL A 65 -12.45 -8.76 -0.91
CA VAL A 65 -11.62 -7.64 -0.46
C VAL A 65 -10.40 -7.47 -1.37
N ARG A 66 -10.11 -6.23 -1.72
CA ARG A 66 -8.83 -5.91 -2.33
C ARG A 66 -7.72 -6.07 -1.30
N LEU A 67 -6.53 -6.44 -1.77
CA LEU A 67 -5.39 -6.69 -0.89
C LEU A 67 -4.11 -6.12 -1.50
N GLY A 68 -3.14 -5.82 -0.64
CA GLY A 68 -1.84 -5.32 -1.11
C GLY A 68 -0.93 -4.86 0.01
N ALA A 69 0.32 -4.61 -0.33
CA ALA A 69 1.27 -3.95 0.56
C ALA A 69 1.26 -2.44 0.32
N LEU A 70 1.11 -1.66 1.37
CA LEU A 70 1.23 -0.21 1.34
C LEU A 70 2.32 0.24 2.33
N VAL A 71 3.56 0.47 1.87
CA VAL A 71 3.99 0.32 0.48
C VAL A 71 5.22 -0.59 0.41
N THR A 72 5.41 -1.23 -0.73
CA THR A 72 6.62 -1.99 -1.02
C THR A 72 7.74 -1.04 -1.43
N PRO A 73 8.86 -0.98 -0.70
CA PRO A 73 10.04 -0.21 -1.09
C PRO A 73 10.76 -0.87 -2.27
N LEU A 74 10.65 -0.29 -3.48
CA LEU A 74 11.21 -0.90 -4.69
C LEU A 74 12.74 -0.97 -4.66
N ALA A 75 13.42 -0.01 -4.04
CA ALA A 75 14.87 0.00 -3.94
C ALA A 75 15.45 -1.21 -3.19
N ARG A 76 14.66 -1.92 -2.41
CA ARG A 76 15.01 -3.11 -1.63
C ARG A 76 14.69 -4.42 -2.35
N ARG A 77 14.14 -4.36 -3.55
CA ARG A 77 13.67 -5.54 -4.29
C ARG A 77 14.22 -5.58 -5.71
N ARG A 78 14.46 -6.78 -6.22
CA ARG A 78 14.75 -6.97 -7.64
C ARG A 78 13.45 -6.86 -8.43
N PRO A 79 13.32 -5.94 -9.40
CA PRO A 79 12.04 -5.69 -10.08
C PRO A 79 11.45 -6.91 -10.78
N TRP A 80 12.25 -7.78 -11.38
CA TRP A 80 11.78 -9.01 -12.02
C TRP A 80 11.29 -10.08 -11.04
N VAL A 81 11.88 -10.14 -9.82
CA VAL A 81 11.37 -11.02 -8.76
C VAL A 81 10.03 -10.51 -8.27
N LEU A 82 9.93 -9.20 -8.03
CA LEU A 82 8.68 -8.57 -7.62
C LEU A 82 7.59 -8.68 -8.70
N ALA A 83 7.92 -8.52 -10.00
CA ALA A 83 6.98 -8.73 -11.11
C ALA A 83 6.39 -10.15 -11.07
N ARG A 84 7.22 -11.15 -10.79
CA ARG A 84 6.77 -12.55 -10.65
C ARG A 84 5.85 -12.74 -9.45
N GLN A 85 6.20 -12.12 -8.29
CA GLN A 85 5.35 -12.15 -7.10
C GLN A 85 4.00 -11.48 -7.37
N ILE A 86 4.00 -10.31 -8.01
CA ILE A 86 2.79 -9.57 -8.39
C ILE A 86 1.89 -10.43 -9.29
N ALA A 87 2.42 -10.96 -10.38
CA ALA A 87 1.64 -11.77 -11.32
C ALA A 87 1.03 -13.00 -10.64
N THR A 88 1.81 -13.69 -9.79
CA THR A 88 1.36 -14.87 -9.07
C THR A 88 0.27 -14.52 -8.04
N LEU A 89 0.48 -13.46 -7.26
CA LEU A 89 -0.49 -13.05 -6.24
C LEU A 89 -1.76 -12.48 -6.86
N ASP A 90 -1.65 -11.80 -7.99
CA ASP A 90 -2.81 -11.30 -8.72
C ASP A 90 -3.68 -12.43 -9.24
N GLN A 91 -3.08 -13.50 -9.79
CA GLN A 91 -3.79 -14.72 -10.17
C GLN A 91 -4.41 -15.42 -8.95
N LEU A 92 -3.63 -15.60 -7.87
CA LEU A 92 -4.10 -16.24 -6.64
C LEU A 92 -5.29 -15.52 -6.03
N SER A 93 -5.32 -14.21 -6.14
CA SER A 93 -6.40 -13.36 -5.66
C SER A 93 -7.53 -13.15 -6.68
N SER A 94 -7.41 -13.70 -7.90
CA SER A 94 -8.39 -13.48 -8.99
C SER A 94 -8.57 -11.99 -9.33
N GLY A 95 -7.46 -11.24 -9.45
CA GLY A 95 -7.46 -9.84 -9.87
C GLY A 95 -7.85 -8.84 -8.77
N ARG A 96 -7.58 -9.15 -7.49
CA ARG A 96 -7.87 -8.24 -6.36
C ARG A 96 -6.65 -7.48 -5.83
N LEU A 97 -5.46 -7.74 -6.37
CA LEU A 97 -4.24 -7.13 -5.92
C LEU A 97 -4.20 -5.62 -6.24
N VAL A 98 -3.66 -4.85 -5.31
CA VAL A 98 -3.20 -3.46 -5.48
C VAL A 98 -1.75 -3.39 -5.03
N VAL A 99 -0.88 -2.87 -5.88
CA VAL A 99 0.56 -2.77 -5.58
C VAL A 99 0.88 -1.36 -5.08
N GLY A 100 1.12 -1.22 -3.79
CA GLY A 100 1.66 0.02 -3.26
C GLY A 100 3.17 0.10 -3.45
N ILE A 101 3.68 1.23 -3.94
CA ILE A 101 5.11 1.47 -4.12
C ILE A 101 5.58 2.69 -3.36
N GLY A 102 6.81 2.64 -2.87
CA GLY A 102 7.39 3.75 -2.13
C GLY A 102 8.91 3.73 -2.08
N LEU A 103 9.46 4.81 -1.54
CA LEU A 103 10.90 4.97 -1.36
C LEU A 103 11.45 4.06 -0.24
N GLY A 104 10.60 3.71 0.71
CA GLY A 104 11.02 3.14 1.99
C GLY A 104 11.64 4.19 2.92
N ASP A 105 11.87 3.78 4.16
CA ASP A 105 12.51 4.58 5.20
C ASP A 105 13.58 3.72 5.88
N ASP A 106 14.64 4.33 6.40
CA ASP A 106 15.71 3.62 7.12
C ASP A 106 15.68 3.89 8.64
N GLY A 107 14.58 4.44 9.15
CA GLY A 107 14.42 4.71 10.57
C GLY A 107 14.54 3.48 11.46
N TRP A 108 14.14 2.33 10.96
CA TRP A 108 14.34 1.02 11.60
C TRP A 108 15.51 0.22 11.01
N ARG A 109 16.43 0.89 10.30
CA ARG A 109 17.64 0.31 9.71
C ARG A 109 17.37 -0.78 8.66
N GLU A 110 16.26 -0.69 7.95
CA GLU A 110 15.82 -1.69 6.99
C GLU A 110 16.65 -1.74 5.69
N PHE A 111 17.47 -0.74 5.46
CA PHE A 111 18.48 -0.67 4.40
C PHE A 111 19.88 -0.80 4.99
N SER A 112 20.24 0.03 5.96
CA SER A 112 21.60 0.08 6.52
C SER A 112 22.00 -1.21 7.23
N ALA A 113 21.08 -1.93 7.87
CA ALA A 113 21.39 -3.21 8.54
C ALA A 113 21.78 -4.33 7.57
N PHE A 114 21.36 -4.22 6.31
CA PHE A 114 21.59 -5.25 5.29
C PHE A 114 22.61 -4.80 4.20
N GLY A 115 23.27 -3.65 4.39
CA GLY A 115 24.20 -3.11 3.42
C GLY A 115 23.56 -2.61 2.13
N GLU A 116 22.25 -2.33 2.17
CA GLU A 116 21.49 -1.77 1.06
C GLU A 116 21.71 -0.25 0.94
N GLU A 117 21.31 0.31 -0.20
CA GLU A 117 21.47 1.74 -0.47
C GLU A 117 20.63 2.61 0.49
N THR A 118 21.28 3.50 1.21
CA THR A 118 20.62 4.37 2.21
C THR A 118 20.32 5.78 1.70
N ALA A 119 21.05 6.25 0.66
CA ALA A 119 20.86 7.61 0.14
C ALA A 119 19.48 7.79 -0.52
N PRO A 120 18.60 8.69 -0.02
CA PRO A 120 17.24 8.84 -0.53
C PRO A 120 17.18 9.18 -2.03
N ARG A 121 18.18 9.89 -2.54
CA ARG A 121 18.29 10.22 -3.96
C ARG A 121 18.47 8.96 -4.80
N VAL A 122 19.41 8.09 -4.44
CA VAL A 122 19.72 6.87 -5.19
C VAL A 122 18.55 5.89 -5.08
N ARG A 123 17.95 5.75 -3.89
CA ARG A 123 16.71 4.95 -3.72
C ARG A 123 15.58 5.48 -4.61
N GLY A 124 15.49 6.81 -4.79
CA GLY A 124 14.52 7.40 -5.71
C GLY A 124 14.80 7.10 -7.18
N GLU A 125 16.06 7.02 -7.59
CA GLU A 125 16.48 6.60 -8.93
C GLU A 125 16.18 5.12 -9.16
N LEU A 126 16.49 4.26 -8.17
CA LEU A 126 16.14 2.83 -8.16
C LEU A 126 14.61 2.60 -8.24
N LEU A 127 13.83 3.41 -7.51
CA LEU A 127 12.36 3.33 -7.53
C LEU A 127 11.83 3.67 -8.93
N ASP A 128 12.31 4.76 -9.54
CA ASP A 128 11.86 5.19 -10.86
C ASP A 128 12.18 4.12 -11.92
N GLU A 129 13.42 3.63 -11.97
CA GLU A 129 13.86 2.60 -12.92
C GLU A 129 13.16 1.25 -12.68
N SER A 130 12.98 0.85 -11.41
CA SER A 130 12.23 -0.36 -11.08
C SER A 130 10.77 -0.30 -11.50
N LEU A 131 10.14 0.88 -11.39
CA LEU A 131 8.75 1.07 -11.81
C LEU A 131 8.58 0.89 -13.33
N GLU A 132 9.46 1.48 -14.13
CA GLU A 132 9.49 1.30 -15.58
C GLU A 132 9.60 -0.19 -15.95
N ILE A 133 10.57 -0.90 -15.35
CA ILE A 133 10.77 -2.34 -15.56
C ILE A 133 9.54 -3.14 -15.16
N LEU A 134 8.93 -2.82 -14.01
CA LEU A 134 7.73 -3.53 -13.53
C LEU A 134 6.56 -3.38 -14.49
N GLN A 135 6.30 -2.17 -15.01
CA GLN A 135 5.19 -1.92 -15.92
C GLN A 135 5.33 -2.75 -17.21
N GLU A 136 6.54 -2.80 -17.80
CA GLU A 136 6.80 -3.61 -18.99
C GLU A 136 6.66 -5.13 -18.74
N LEU A 137 7.23 -5.62 -17.65
CA LEU A 137 7.16 -7.04 -17.31
C LEU A 137 5.73 -7.50 -16.97
N LEU A 138 4.94 -6.64 -16.30
CA LEU A 138 3.56 -6.95 -15.94
C LEU A 138 2.62 -6.88 -17.16
N ALA A 139 2.94 -6.05 -18.15
CA ALA A 139 2.23 -6.04 -19.43
C ALA A 139 2.49 -7.30 -20.29
N GLY A 140 3.37 -8.21 -19.84
CA GLY A 140 3.69 -9.44 -20.57
C GLY A 140 4.61 -9.22 -21.77
N ASN A 141 5.34 -8.11 -21.80
CA ASN A 141 6.29 -7.79 -22.87
C ASN A 141 7.64 -8.48 -22.67
N ALA A 142 8.35 -8.75 -23.76
CA ALA A 142 9.79 -8.99 -23.71
C ALA A 142 10.48 -7.66 -23.40
N LEU A 143 11.50 -7.69 -22.56
CA LEU A 143 12.15 -6.45 -22.08
C LEU A 143 13.65 -6.48 -22.40
N LEU A 144 14.08 -5.52 -23.21
CA LEU A 144 15.48 -5.14 -23.36
C LEU A 144 15.66 -3.76 -22.68
N HIS A 145 16.33 -3.74 -21.53
CA HIS A 145 16.53 -2.54 -20.73
C HIS A 145 18.02 -2.37 -20.40
N ALA A 146 18.55 -1.18 -20.63
CA ALA A 146 19.91 -0.79 -20.31
C ALA A 146 19.87 0.55 -19.57
N GLY A 147 19.56 0.49 -18.28
CA GLY A 147 19.43 1.66 -17.42
C GLY A 147 20.69 1.94 -16.61
N ARG A 148 20.52 2.79 -15.61
CA ARG A 148 21.62 3.16 -14.70
C ARG A 148 21.92 2.08 -13.66
N HIS A 149 20.89 1.44 -13.17
CA HIS A 149 20.95 0.48 -12.07
C HIS A 149 20.70 -0.96 -12.52
N TYR A 150 20.01 -1.15 -13.64
CA TYR A 150 19.63 -2.47 -14.14
C TYR A 150 19.96 -2.61 -15.63
N ALA A 151 20.42 -3.80 -15.99
CA ALA A 151 20.54 -4.25 -17.39
C ALA A 151 19.79 -5.59 -17.51
N ILE A 152 18.81 -5.65 -18.40
CA ILE A 152 17.90 -6.79 -18.54
C ILE A 152 17.75 -7.12 -20.02
N ASP A 153 17.84 -8.39 -20.34
CA ASP A 153 17.42 -9.00 -21.60
C ASP A 153 16.56 -10.21 -21.22
N SER A 154 15.24 -10.04 -21.31
CA SER A 154 14.29 -11.04 -20.81
C SER A 154 13.17 -11.31 -21.82
N PRO A 155 12.83 -12.58 -22.05
CA PRO A 155 11.57 -12.91 -22.70
C PRO A 155 10.38 -12.47 -21.80
N PRO A 156 9.14 -12.52 -22.34
CA PRO A 156 7.94 -12.27 -21.56
C PRO A 156 7.87 -13.09 -20.28
N LEU A 157 7.48 -12.48 -19.16
CA LEU A 157 7.25 -13.19 -17.91
C LEU A 157 5.83 -13.76 -17.89
N LEU A 158 5.69 -15.03 -18.24
CA LEU A 158 4.41 -15.75 -18.23
C LEU A 158 4.27 -16.67 -17.01
N PRO A 159 3.04 -16.86 -16.48
CA PRO A 159 1.81 -16.20 -16.90
C PRO A 159 1.78 -14.73 -16.50
N ALA A 160 1.08 -13.90 -17.29
CA ALA A 160 0.82 -12.50 -16.96
C ALA A 160 -0.20 -12.37 -15.79
N PRO A 161 -0.33 -11.22 -15.15
CA PRO A 161 -1.41 -10.95 -14.19
C PRO A 161 -2.81 -11.15 -14.81
N VAL A 162 -3.83 -11.26 -13.97
CA VAL A 162 -5.25 -11.24 -14.39
C VAL A 162 -5.69 -9.83 -14.76
N GLN A 163 -5.23 -8.85 -13.98
CA GLN A 163 -5.53 -7.43 -14.20
C GLN A 163 -4.61 -6.84 -15.28
N ASP A 164 -5.16 -6.00 -16.15
CA ASP A 164 -4.42 -5.24 -17.16
C ASP A 164 -4.95 -3.80 -17.22
N PRO A 165 -4.22 -2.82 -16.65
CA PRO A 165 -3.02 -3.00 -15.81
C PRO A 165 -3.35 -3.44 -14.37
N VAL A 166 -2.38 -4.04 -13.68
CA VAL A 166 -2.44 -4.20 -12.22
C VAL A 166 -2.40 -2.81 -11.59
N PRO A 167 -3.34 -2.44 -10.70
CA PRO A 167 -3.33 -1.12 -10.09
C PRO A 167 -2.09 -0.88 -9.23
N ILE A 168 -1.35 0.20 -9.52
CA ILE A 168 -0.19 0.64 -8.75
C ILE A 168 -0.53 1.96 -8.06
N TRP A 169 -0.34 2.02 -6.75
CA TRP A 169 -0.51 3.22 -5.93
C TRP A 169 0.84 3.72 -5.42
N ALA A 170 1.20 4.96 -5.72
CA ALA A 170 2.46 5.53 -5.24
C ALA A 170 2.29 6.25 -3.91
N ALA A 171 3.21 6.00 -2.98
CA ALA A 171 3.32 6.80 -1.77
C ALA A 171 3.81 8.21 -2.09
N VAL A 172 3.13 9.20 -1.54
CA VAL A 172 3.45 10.62 -1.69
C VAL A 172 3.55 11.27 -0.31
N ARG A 173 4.75 11.61 0.13
CA ARG A 173 4.91 12.50 1.28
C ARG A 173 4.52 13.91 0.84
N TRP A 174 3.30 14.30 1.15
CA TRP A 174 2.74 15.61 0.80
C TRP A 174 3.49 16.75 1.52
N PRO A 175 3.84 17.87 0.86
CA PRO A 175 3.53 18.27 -0.52
C PRO A 175 4.69 18.04 -1.54
N ASN A 176 5.49 16.98 -1.43
CA ASN A 176 6.65 16.76 -2.29
C ASN A 176 6.25 16.50 -3.76
N ARG A 177 6.76 17.34 -4.66
CA ARG A 177 6.37 17.32 -6.09
C ARG A 177 6.83 16.09 -6.87
N LYS A 178 8.06 15.57 -6.62
CA LYS A 178 8.58 14.43 -7.39
C LYS A 178 7.73 13.15 -7.20
N PRO A 179 7.43 12.69 -5.98
CA PRO A 179 6.53 11.56 -5.80
C PRO A 179 5.09 11.83 -6.27
N LEU A 180 4.64 13.09 -6.23
CA LEU A 180 3.33 13.48 -6.75
C LEU A 180 3.24 13.30 -8.27
N ALA A 181 4.27 13.74 -9.01
CA ALA A 181 4.34 13.56 -10.46
C ALA A 181 4.34 12.07 -10.84
N ARG A 182 5.00 11.21 -10.06
CA ARG A 182 4.96 9.75 -10.26
C ARG A 182 3.54 9.22 -10.06
N ALA A 183 2.86 9.61 -8.99
CA ALA A 183 1.50 9.17 -8.69
C ALA A 183 0.51 9.57 -9.77
N ALA A 184 0.68 10.75 -10.39
CA ALA A 184 -0.21 11.25 -11.43
C ALA A 184 -0.27 10.35 -12.68
N GLY A 185 0.80 9.60 -12.98
CA GLY A 185 0.87 8.62 -14.07
C GLY A 185 0.38 7.22 -13.72
N LEU A 186 -0.14 7.00 -12.51
CA LEU A 186 -0.53 5.68 -11.99
C LEU A 186 -2.03 5.60 -11.68
N GLN A 187 -2.46 4.46 -11.14
CA GLN A 187 -3.85 4.21 -10.81
C GLN A 187 -4.26 4.76 -9.44
N GLY A 188 -3.28 5.11 -8.58
CA GLY A 188 -3.59 5.69 -7.28
C GLY A 188 -2.44 6.39 -6.58
N CYS A 189 -2.83 7.20 -5.61
CA CYS A 189 -1.96 7.94 -4.71
C CYS A 189 -2.24 7.51 -3.27
N PHE A 190 -1.18 7.21 -2.52
CA PHE A 190 -1.21 6.97 -1.08
C PHE A 190 -0.48 8.12 -0.38
N PRO A 191 -1.20 9.24 -0.06
CA PRO A 191 -0.59 10.40 0.54
C PRO A 191 -0.24 10.19 2.01
N ILE A 192 0.91 10.72 2.42
CA ILE A 192 1.38 10.79 3.80
C ILE A 192 1.47 12.28 4.15
N PHE A 193 0.52 12.75 4.94
CA PHE A 193 0.48 14.13 5.42
C PHE A 193 1.43 14.34 6.60
N ALA A 194 1.89 15.59 6.83
CA ALA A 194 2.99 15.89 7.74
C ALA A 194 2.73 15.45 9.20
N ASP A 195 1.49 15.54 9.66
CA ASP A 195 1.09 15.20 11.03
C ASP A 195 0.64 13.74 11.18
N SER A 196 0.86 12.93 10.17
CA SER A 196 0.38 11.54 10.12
C SER A 196 1.37 10.51 10.69
N GLY A 197 2.13 10.82 11.73
CA GLY A 197 3.06 9.89 12.41
C GLY A 197 2.52 8.46 12.59
N ASP A 198 2.99 7.72 13.56
CA ASP A 198 2.49 6.35 13.86
C ASP A 198 1.02 6.32 14.32
N ARG A 199 0.43 7.48 14.52
CA ARG A 199 -0.97 7.67 14.94
C ARG A 199 -1.66 8.69 14.04
N PRO A 200 -1.97 8.31 12.78
CA PRO A 200 -2.48 9.26 11.82
C PRO A 200 -3.87 9.79 12.23
N ALA A 201 -3.93 11.06 12.59
CA ALA A 201 -5.19 11.78 12.60
C ALA A 201 -5.74 11.88 11.18
N PRO A 202 -7.06 12.03 10.99
CA PRO A 202 -7.59 12.36 9.68
C PRO A 202 -6.91 13.63 9.13
N PRO A 203 -6.48 13.65 7.84
CA PRO A 203 -5.95 14.86 7.26
C PRO A 203 -7.03 15.94 7.18
N LEU A 204 -6.63 17.19 7.09
CA LEU A 204 -7.57 18.26 6.83
C LEU A 204 -8.17 18.09 5.44
N ALA A 205 -9.49 18.25 5.31
CA ALA A 205 -10.18 18.15 4.02
C ALA A 205 -9.58 19.08 2.96
N GLY A 206 -9.11 20.27 3.36
CA GLY A 206 -8.42 21.21 2.49
C GLY A 206 -7.15 20.65 1.87
N GLU A 207 -6.34 19.92 2.63
CA GLU A 207 -5.10 19.28 2.12
C GLU A 207 -5.41 18.22 1.05
N VAL A 208 -6.51 17.48 1.23
CA VAL A 208 -6.95 16.48 0.22
C VAL A 208 -7.43 17.17 -1.06
N VAL A 209 -8.15 18.28 -0.92
CA VAL A 209 -8.61 19.08 -2.09
C VAL A 209 -7.41 19.64 -2.85
N GLU A 210 -6.41 20.20 -2.15
CA GLU A 210 -5.18 20.71 -2.76
C GLU A 210 -4.40 19.59 -3.45
N LEU A 211 -4.22 18.44 -2.79
CA LEU A 211 -3.57 17.26 -3.37
C LEU A 211 -4.25 16.84 -4.68
N ARG A 212 -5.58 16.76 -4.69
CA ARG A 212 -6.34 16.39 -5.89
C ARG A 212 -6.19 17.43 -7.00
N ALA A 213 -6.19 18.70 -6.68
CA ALA A 213 -5.97 19.78 -7.65
C ALA A 213 -4.59 19.69 -8.30
N GLU A 214 -3.54 19.48 -7.50
CA GLU A 214 -2.16 19.30 -7.98
C GLU A 214 -2.03 18.04 -8.87
N LEU A 215 -2.60 16.90 -8.46
CA LEU A 215 -2.63 15.67 -9.27
C LEU A 215 -3.33 15.92 -10.61
N THR A 216 -4.46 16.63 -10.60
CA THR A 216 -5.19 17.00 -11.83
C THR A 216 -4.36 17.91 -12.72
N GLY A 217 -3.66 18.89 -12.14
CA GLY A 217 -2.74 19.79 -12.86
C GLY A 217 -1.55 19.04 -13.51
N LEU A 218 -1.16 17.90 -12.95
CA LEU A 218 -0.13 17.01 -13.49
C LEU A 218 -0.69 15.99 -14.51
N GLY A 219 -1.97 16.06 -14.85
CA GLY A 219 -2.60 15.19 -15.85
C GLY A 219 -3.12 13.86 -15.31
N ALA A 220 -3.25 13.70 -14.00
CA ALA A 220 -3.78 12.49 -13.42
C ALA A 220 -5.21 12.17 -13.93
N ALA A 221 -5.49 10.90 -14.15
CA ALA A 221 -6.83 10.45 -14.52
C ALA A 221 -7.86 10.79 -13.45
N ARG A 222 -9.10 11.13 -13.85
CA ARG A 222 -10.21 11.39 -12.90
C ARG A 222 -10.51 10.17 -12.00
N SER A 223 -10.27 8.99 -12.52
CA SER A 223 -10.45 7.70 -11.82
C SER A 223 -9.30 7.34 -10.88
N LEU A 224 -8.26 8.19 -10.77
CA LEU A 224 -7.13 7.94 -9.87
C LEU A 224 -7.64 7.81 -8.42
N ASP A 225 -7.30 6.70 -7.78
CA ASP A 225 -7.62 6.49 -6.37
C ASP A 225 -6.78 7.39 -5.46
N ILE A 226 -7.41 7.97 -4.44
CA ILE A 226 -6.74 8.64 -3.33
C ILE A 226 -7.02 7.83 -2.07
N ALA A 227 -6.00 7.11 -1.59
CA ALA A 227 -6.09 6.24 -0.42
C ALA A 227 -5.47 6.92 0.80
N VAL A 228 -6.32 7.37 1.72
CA VAL A 228 -5.91 8.09 2.92
C VAL A 228 -5.96 7.16 4.13
N ARG A 229 -4.88 7.12 4.90
CA ARG A 229 -4.82 6.41 6.18
C ARG A 229 -5.25 7.33 7.32
N CYS A 230 -6.06 6.82 8.24
CA CYS A 230 -6.39 7.47 9.51
C CYS A 230 -6.78 6.44 10.57
N ALA A 231 -6.79 6.84 11.82
CA ALA A 231 -7.14 5.97 12.95
C ALA A 231 -8.51 6.40 13.52
N LEU A 232 -9.59 6.16 12.76
CA LEU A 232 -10.94 6.51 13.19
C LEU A 232 -11.36 5.75 14.45
N HIS A 233 -10.85 4.53 14.66
CA HIS A 233 -11.10 3.73 15.87
C HIS A 233 -10.77 4.48 17.17
N ARG A 234 -9.95 5.53 17.09
CA ARG A 234 -9.54 6.36 18.24
C ARG A 234 -10.45 7.56 18.46
N MET A 235 -11.34 7.84 17.51
CA MET A 235 -12.33 8.91 17.63
C MET A 235 -13.60 8.40 18.35
N PRO A 236 -14.37 9.28 18.98
CA PRO A 236 -15.73 8.97 19.45
C PRO A 236 -16.55 8.33 18.31
N GLU A 237 -17.34 7.32 18.64
CA GLU A 237 -18.06 6.53 17.63
C GLU A 237 -19.02 7.38 16.80
N ASP A 238 -19.69 8.31 17.45
CA ASP A 238 -20.64 9.26 16.84
C ASP A 238 -19.98 10.27 15.88
N GLU A 239 -18.66 10.49 15.96
CA GLU A 239 -17.91 11.39 15.08
C GLU A 239 -17.34 10.70 13.84
N ARG A 240 -17.18 9.36 13.86
CA ARG A 240 -16.48 8.60 12.81
C ARG A 240 -17.14 8.74 11.44
N ALA A 241 -18.46 8.62 11.39
CA ALA A 241 -19.22 8.72 10.14
C ALA A 241 -19.11 10.14 9.52
N ALA A 242 -19.17 11.17 10.34
CA ALA A 242 -19.03 12.56 9.88
C ALA A 242 -17.62 12.85 9.35
N ALA A 243 -16.57 12.34 10.03
CA ALA A 243 -15.20 12.46 9.56
C ALA A 243 -15.00 11.74 8.21
N ALA A 244 -15.52 10.52 8.07
CA ALA A 244 -15.48 9.76 6.82
C ALA A 244 -16.21 10.49 5.69
N ALA A 245 -17.40 11.03 5.94
CA ALA A 245 -18.17 11.80 4.95
C ALA A 245 -17.43 13.08 4.51
N THR A 246 -16.78 13.76 5.45
CA THR A 246 -15.98 14.96 5.15
C THR A 246 -14.82 14.63 4.21
N LEU A 247 -14.08 13.55 4.46
CA LEU A 247 -12.98 13.10 3.60
C LEU A 247 -13.50 12.63 2.22
N ALA A 248 -14.63 11.94 2.18
CA ALA A 248 -15.27 11.55 0.92
C ALA A 248 -15.63 12.79 0.08
N GLY A 249 -16.21 13.82 0.68
CA GLY A 249 -16.51 15.09 0.04
C GLY A 249 -15.28 15.83 -0.48
N ALA A 250 -14.13 15.68 0.18
CA ALA A 250 -12.86 16.22 -0.28
C ALA A 250 -12.21 15.43 -1.44
N GLY A 251 -12.76 14.24 -1.77
CA GLY A 251 -12.31 13.43 -2.89
C GLY A 251 -11.46 12.21 -2.52
N VAL A 252 -11.43 11.79 -1.26
CA VAL A 252 -10.89 10.49 -0.86
C VAL A 252 -11.73 9.38 -1.48
N THR A 253 -11.08 8.41 -2.13
CA THR A 253 -11.75 7.24 -2.72
C THR A 253 -11.64 6.02 -1.81
N TRP A 254 -10.54 5.92 -1.05
CA TRP A 254 -10.27 4.87 -0.08
C TRP A 254 -9.90 5.47 1.27
N LEU A 255 -10.64 5.11 2.30
CA LEU A 255 -10.32 5.42 3.70
C LEU A 255 -9.76 4.17 4.36
N LEU A 256 -8.48 4.24 4.78
CA LEU A 256 -7.76 3.11 5.33
C LEU A 256 -7.65 3.26 6.85
N GLU A 257 -8.34 2.40 7.58
CA GLU A 257 -8.24 2.32 9.05
C GLU A 257 -6.85 1.82 9.44
N ALA A 258 -6.07 2.68 10.07
CA ALA A 258 -4.66 2.44 10.35
C ALA A 258 -4.43 2.09 11.82
N PHE A 259 -3.80 0.96 12.06
CA PHE A 259 -3.40 0.50 13.40
C PHE A 259 -1.91 0.76 13.64
N ALA A 260 -1.57 1.04 14.89
CA ALA A 260 -0.18 1.28 15.29
C ALA A 260 0.56 -0.05 15.54
N PRO A 261 1.89 -0.09 15.31
CA PRO A 261 2.71 -1.21 15.74
C PRO A 261 2.56 -1.50 17.24
N GLY A 262 2.41 -2.79 17.60
CA GLY A 262 2.29 -3.20 19.00
C GLY A 262 0.95 -2.88 19.67
N GLN A 263 -0.06 -2.47 18.92
CA GLN A 263 -1.42 -2.34 19.43
C GLN A 263 -1.98 -3.72 19.83
N ASP A 264 -2.79 -3.76 20.89
CA ASP A 264 -3.43 -4.99 21.35
C ASP A 264 -4.21 -5.66 20.20
N ALA A 265 -3.81 -6.87 19.88
CA ALA A 265 -4.37 -7.63 18.77
C ALA A 265 -5.85 -7.95 18.98
N ALA A 266 -6.29 -8.25 20.22
CA ALA A 266 -7.69 -8.51 20.50
C ALA A 266 -8.58 -7.28 20.28
N ALA A 267 -8.09 -6.09 20.63
CA ALA A 267 -8.78 -4.84 20.38
C ALA A 267 -8.87 -4.53 18.87
N VAL A 268 -7.79 -4.79 18.12
CA VAL A 268 -7.79 -4.66 16.63
C VAL A 268 -8.82 -5.59 16.01
N GLU A 269 -8.82 -6.87 16.40
CA GLU A 269 -9.75 -7.86 15.89
C GLU A 269 -11.21 -7.51 16.21
N ALA A 270 -11.48 -7.06 17.43
CA ALA A 270 -12.82 -6.63 17.82
C ALA A 270 -13.32 -5.46 16.97
N TYR A 271 -12.48 -4.47 16.73
CA TYR A 271 -12.82 -3.33 15.88
C TYR A 271 -13.08 -3.75 14.43
N VAL A 272 -12.20 -4.59 13.86
CA VAL A 272 -12.34 -5.08 12.48
C VAL A 272 -13.64 -5.84 12.29
N ARG A 273 -14.03 -6.71 13.24
CA ARG A 273 -15.30 -7.45 13.23
C ARG A 273 -16.53 -6.54 13.36
N GLY A 274 -16.37 -5.34 13.93
CA GLY A 274 -17.44 -4.34 14.02
C GLY A 274 -17.82 -3.71 12.68
N GLY A 275 -16.99 -3.88 11.65
CA GLY A 275 -17.21 -3.32 10.32
C GLY A 275 -16.77 -1.87 10.15
N PRO A 276 -16.80 -1.35 8.91
CA PRO A 276 -16.47 0.04 8.63
C PRO A 276 -17.51 0.98 9.22
N PRO A 277 -17.15 2.27 9.49
CA PRO A 277 -18.12 3.27 9.91
C PRO A 277 -19.31 3.33 8.96
N ALA A 278 -20.52 3.33 9.50
CA ALA A 278 -21.73 3.46 8.71
C ALA A 278 -21.68 4.79 7.94
N GLY A 279 -21.81 4.72 6.62
CA GLY A 279 -21.85 5.88 5.72
C GLY A 279 -23.26 6.44 5.54
#